data_6f5d8d388f9071ee27b26d745f6b8771
#
_entry.id   6f5d8d388f9071ee27b26d745f6b8771
#
_cell.length_a   1.000
_cell.length_b   1.000
_cell.length_c   1.000
_cell.angle_alpha   90.00
_cell.angle_beta   90.00
_cell.angle_gamma   90.00
#
_symmetry.space_group_name_H-M   'P 1'
#
loop_
_entity.id
_entity.type
_entity.pdbx_description
1 polymer ?
#
loop_
_entity_poly.entity_id
_entity_poly.type
_entity_poly.pdbx_seq_one_letter_code
_entity_poly.pdbx_strand_id
1 'polypeptide(L)'
;MVSVQIFIRAAAPSGLFHPDPQNISNRLYRQLYVRAEAGGHEYGFDALDPLLWRETNYLLTGKSSARTLDLADEFLRTHAERGIVDPTKRAILQRDVWAVFDWADQPDRSHQAERRELVARLAQLVRRLALSPDELAQLPDTYALALQNHEFPAVPSPAHHNEAFLPPDLFDPSGPWICLGAPNHDLAAPLHDSSFTARSVFFVFARLPGGRDATLAYFKQLADTKFPLFVQMQEPEWPQPMKVWSPRIPQFPIGTEFALVRKMVLPDREGHLHLTPSPKVFRSASPRTSRRLVRWHLAMLR
;
A
#
# COMPACT_ATOMS: atom_id res chain seq x y z
N MET A 1 -13.04 -1.72 16.54
CA MET A 1 -12.83 -2.12 15.13
C MET A 1 -11.64 -3.04 15.10
N VAL A 2 -11.80 -4.26 14.67
CA VAL A 2 -10.67 -5.14 14.39
C VAL A 2 -10.42 -5.01 12.90
N SER A 3 -9.28 -4.48 12.52
CA SER A 3 -8.86 -4.41 11.12
C SER A 3 -8.05 -5.66 10.85
N VAL A 4 -8.57 -6.54 10.01
CA VAL A 4 -7.80 -7.68 9.50
C VAL A 4 -7.09 -7.23 8.25
N GLN A 5 -5.78 -7.25 8.30
CA GLN A 5 -4.94 -6.91 7.16
C GLN A 5 -4.65 -8.17 6.37
N ILE A 6 -5.32 -8.33 5.24
CA ILE A 6 -5.03 -9.41 4.31
C ILE A 6 -3.94 -8.92 3.39
N PHE A 7 -2.77 -9.49 3.52
CA PHE A 7 -1.81 -9.48 2.44
C PHE A 7 -2.20 -10.65 1.52
N ILE A 8 -2.83 -10.37 0.37
CA ILE A 8 -2.85 -11.35 -0.69
C ILE A 8 -1.40 -11.46 -1.13
N ARG A 9 -0.67 -12.35 -0.50
CA ARG A 9 0.67 -12.70 -0.89
C ARG A 9 0.58 -13.40 -2.24
N ALA A 10 1.07 -12.79 -3.29
CA ALA A 10 1.76 -13.59 -4.28
C ALA A 10 2.79 -14.42 -3.49
N ALA A 11 2.62 -15.73 -3.46
CA ALA A 11 3.29 -16.66 -2.58
C ALA A 11 4.72 -16.20 -2.25
N ALA A 12 4.95 -15.88 -0.99
CA ALA A 12 6.29 -15.52 -0.54
C ALA A 12 7.12 -16.79 -0.45
N PRO A 13 8.28 -16.76 -0.91
CA PRO A 13 8.99 -17.84 -1.51
C PRO A 13 10.10 -18.37 -0.65
N SER A 14 10.40 -19.60 -0.89
CA SER A 14 11.72 -20.20 -0.69
C SER A 14 12.80 -19.66 -1.62
N GLY A 15 12.75 -18.44 -2.05
CA GLY A 15 13.72 -17.75 -2.89
C GLY A 15 13.09 -16.50 -3.45
N LEU A 16 13.26 -15.37 -2.78
CA LEU A 16 12.65 -14.08 -3.10
C LEU A 16 12.49 -13.86 -4.63
N PHE A 17 13.51 -13.32 -5.28
CA PHE A 17 13.50 -13.00 -6.71
C PHE A 17 14.22 -14.06 -7.55
N HIS A 18 15.13 -14.82 -6.94
CA HIS A 18 15.88 -15.89 -7.55
C HIS A 18 15.98 -17.09 -6.58
N PRO A 19 16.00 -18.36 -7.06
CA PRO A 19 16.11 -19.55 -6.19
C PRO A 19 17.37 -19.57 -5.32
N ASP A 20 18.49 -19.08 -5.86
CA ASP A 20 19.74 -18.95 -5.11
C ASP A 20 19.68 -17.75 -4.15
N PRO A 21 19.76 -17.95 -2.82
CA PRO A 21 19.74 -16.86 -1.85
C PRO A 21 20.91 -15.87 -2.02
N GLN A 22 22.02 -16.31 -2.61
CA GLN A 22 23.22 -15.49 -2.84
C GLN A 22 23.14 -14.69 -4.15
N ASN A 23 22.12 -14.91 -4.96
CA ASN A 23 21.90 -14.12 -6.16
C ASN A 23 21.80 -12.63 -5.82
N ILE A 24 22.37 -11.81 -6.69
CA ILE A 24 22.45 -10.35 -6.49
C ILE A 24 21.09 -9.70 -6.23
N SER A 25 20.01 -10.17 -6.88
CA SER A 25 18.65 -9.62 -6.68
C SER A 25 18.15 -9.85 -5.24
N ASN A 26 18.40 -11.04 -4.68
CA ASN A 26 18.06 -11.36 -3.30
C ASN A 26 18.96 -10.58 -2.31
N ARG A 27 20.26 -10.48 -2.59
CA ARG A 27 21.21 -9.72 -1.76
C ARG A 27 20.87 -8.24 -1.73
N LEU A 28 20.53 -7.65 -2.87
CA LEU A 28 20.10 -6.25 -2.97
C LEU A 28 18.83 -6.01 -2.15
N TYR A 29 17.78 -6.83 -2.32
CA TYR A 29 16.56 -6.71 -1.54
C TYR A 29 16.83 -6.82 -0.03
N ARG A 30 17.62 -7.83 0.40
CA ARG A 30 17.97 -7.98 1.80
C ARG A 30 18.70 -6.75 2.35
N GLN A 31 19.63 -6.18 1.59
CA GLN A 31 20.34 -4.95 1.97
C GLN A 31 19.38 -3.77 2.15
N LEU A 32 18.35 -3.65 1.30
CA LEU A 32 17.39 -2.56 1.36
C LEU A 32 16.36 -2.71 2.48
N TYR A 33 15.96 -3.94 2.82
CA TYR A 33 14.76 -4.18 3.64
C TYR A 33 14.98 -5.05 4.87
N VAL A 34 15.99 -5.89 4.91
CA VAL A 34 16.16 -6.87 5.99
C VAL A 34 17.19 -6.43 7.00
N ARG A 35 16.84 -6.54 8.27
CA ARG A 35 17.72 -6.25 9.41
C ARG A 35 17.81 -7.43 10.34
N ALA A 36 19.03 -7.66 10.84
CA ALA A 36 19.27 -8.60 11.92
C ALA A 36 19.23 -7.85 13.26
N GLU A 37 18.51 -8.41 14.21
CA GLU A 37 18.50 -7.97 15.61
C GLU A 37 19.65 -8.62 16.40
N ALA A 38 19.89 -8.07 17.59
CA ALA A 38 20.76 -8.70 18.57
C ALA A 38 20.18 -10.07 18.93
N GLY A 39 20.87 -11.16 18.60
CA GLY A 39 20.34 -12.52 18.74
C GLY A 39 20.13 -13.27 17.43
N GLY A 40 20.34 -12.60 16.28
CA GLY A 40 20.33 -13.22 14.97
C GLY A 40 18.95 -13.38 14.32
N HIS A 41 17.88 -12.89 14.96
CA HIS A 41 16.55 -12.84 14.33
C HIS A 41 16.55 -11.77 13.23
N GLU A 42 16.05 -12.12 12.05
CA GLU A 42 15.90 -11.21 10.92
C GLU A 42 14.45 -10.75 10.78
N TYR A 43 14.25 -9.45 10.58
CA TYR A 43 12.95 -8.85 10.27
C TYR A 43 13.01 -8.03 8.99
N GLY A 44 11.84 -7.72 8.44
CA GLY A 44 11.71 -6.96 7.20
C GLY A 44 11.29 -7.80 5.98
N PHE A 45 11.34 -9.13 6.07
CA PHE A 45 10.83 -9.99 5.00
C PHE A 45 9.30 -9.94 4.88
N ASP A 46 8.61 -9.90 6.00
CA ASP A 46 7.16 -10.02 6.08
C ASP A 46 6.44 -8.68 6.18
N ALA A 47 7.13 -7.67 6.63
CA ALA A 47 6.62 -6.32 6.78
C ALA A 47 7.60 -5.33 6.19
N LEU A 48 7.25 -4.72 5.06
CA LEU A 48 7.96 -3.55 4.57
C LEU A 48 7.72 -2.43 5.58
N ASP A 49 8.74 -2.14 6.39
CA ASP A 49 8.69 -1.05 7.35
C ASP A 49 9.46 0.17 6.81
N PRO A 50 8.75 1.14 6.20
CA PRO A 50 9.38 2.36 5.70
C PRO A 50 10.02 3.21 6.81
N LEU A 51 9.62 3.00 8.06
CA LEU A 51 10.21 3.69 9.20
C LEU A 51 11.66 3.26 9.42
N LEU A 52 12.01 2.04 9.03
CA LEU A 52 13.36 1.52 9.18
C LEU A 52 14.42 2.43 8.54
N TRP A 53 14.19 2.90 7.31
CA TRP A 53 15.12 3.82 6.65
C TRP A 53 15.10 5.20 7.27
N ARG A 54 13.92 5.67 7.62
CA ARG A 54 13.65 7.00 8.15
C ARG A 54 14.31 7.22 9.50
N GLU A 55 14.17 6.26 10.40
CA GLU A 55 14.67 6.38 11.77
C GLU A 55 16.16 6.06 11.88
N THR A 56 16.67 5.15 11.06
CA THR A 56 18.06 4.68 11.21
C THR A 56 19.03 5.28 10.21
N ASN A 57 18.56 5.78 9.06
CA ASN A 57 19.35 6.29 7.93
C ASN A 57 20.49 5.32 7.47
N TYR A 58 20.33 4.03 7.73
CA TYR A 58 21.41 3.06 7.52
C TYR A 58 21.85 2.92 6.07
N LEU A 59 20.98 3.25 5.10
CA LEU A 59 21.32 3.23 3.68
C LEU A 59 22.18 4.44 3.27
N LEU A 60 22.35 5.42 4.18
CA LEU A 60 23.09 6.66 3.93
C LEU A 60 24.37 6.76 4.77
N THR A 61 24.63 5.81 5.68
CA THR A 61 25.70 5.92 6.64
C THR A 61 26.61 4.69 6.67
N GLY A 62 27.89 4.93 6.88
CA GLY A 62 28.90 3.92 7.18
C GLY A 62 29.02 2.78 6.17
N LYS A 63 29.38 1.59 6.64
CA LYS A 63 29.58 0.40 5.80
C LYS A 63 28.31 -0.06 5.08
N SER A 64 27.15 0.23 5.65
CA SER A 64 25.87 -0.17 5.04
C SER A 64 25.58 0.65 3.79
N SER A 65 25.87 1.95 3.80
CA SER A 65 25.76 2.80 2.61
C SER A 65 26.67 2.31 1.50
N ALA A 66 27.97 2.16 1.77
CA ALA A 66 28.92 1.65 0.78
C ALA A 66 28.47 0.31 0.18
N ARG A 67 28.07 -0.65 1.02
CA ARG A 67 27.57 -1.95 0.56
C ARG A 67 26.30 -1.83 -0.31
N THR A 68 25.40 -0.89 -0.01
CA THR A 68 24.19 -0.66 -0.82
C THR A 68 24.57 -0.18 -2.22
N LEU A 69 25.52 0.76 -2.31
CA LEU A 69 26.01 1.27 -3.58
C LEU A 69 26.72 0.19 -4.40
N ASP A 70 27.58 -0.61 -3.74
CA ASP A 70 28.30 -1.74 -4.39
C ASP A 70 27.30 -2.77 -4.97
N LEU A 71 26.27 -3.13 -4.21
CA LEU A 71 25.26 -4.08 -4.68
C LEU A 71 24.42 -3.50 -5.82
N ALA A 72 24.10 -2.22 -5.78
CA ALA A 72 23.40 -1.55 -6.87
C ALA A 72 24.27 -1.52 -8.15
N ASP A 73 25.55 -1.18 -8.02
CA ASP A 73 26.49 -1.16 -9.14
C ASP A 73 26.76 -2.58 -9.69
N GLU A 74 26.86 -3.60 -8.82
CA GLU A 74 26.94 -5.00 -9.24
C GLU A 74 25.70 -5.43 -10.03
N PHE A 75 24.50 -5.12 -9.53
CA PHE A 75 23.23 -5.44 -10.21
C PHE A 75 23.18 -4.82 -11.61
N LEU A 76 23.52 -3.54 -11.72
CA LEU A 76 23.49 -2.80 -12.99
C LEU A 76 24.52 -3.33 -13.98
N ARG A 77 25.75 -3.59 -13.53
CA ARG A 77 26.85 -4.07 -14.36
C ARG A 77 26.63 -5.49 -14.88
N THR A 78 26.02 -6.35 -14.06
CA THR A 78 25.77 -7.75 -14.43
C THR A 78 24.46 -7.96 -15.17
N HIS A 79 23.67 -6.92 -15.39
CA HIS A 79 22.33 -7.02 -15.97
C HIS A 79 21.44 -8.04 -15.23
N ALA A 80 21.46 -7.97 -13.90
CA ALA A 80 20.83 -8.98 -13.05
C ALA A 80 19.30 -9.04 -13.18
N GLU A 81 18.66 -7.98 -13.72
CA GLU A 81 17.24 -7.98 -14.05
C GLU A 81 16.83 -9.11 -14.99
N ARG A 82 17.77 -9.57 -15.86
CA ARG A 82 17.53 -10.68 -16.82
C ARG A 82 17.41 -12.04 -16.13
N GLY A 83 17.98 -12.17 -14.93
CA GLY A 83 17.88 -13.39 -14.12
C GLY A 83 16.56 -13.51 -13.37
N ILE A 84 15.74 -12.46 -13.33
CA ILE A 84 14.41 -12.49 -12.73
C ILE A 84 13.40 -12.85 -13.83
N VAL A 85 13.19 -14.14 -14.02
CA VAL A 85 12.36 -14.66 -15.12
C VAL A 85 10.87 -14.36 -14.91
N ASP A 86 10.40 -14.39 -13.66
CA ASP A 86 8.99 -14.13 -13.33
C ASP A 86 8.70 -12.61 -13.38
N PRO A 87 7.83 -12.14 -14.29
CA PRO A 87 7.52 -10.73 -14.42
C PRO A 87 6.86 -10.15 -13.17
N THR A 88 6.12 -10.95 -12.40
CA THR A 88 5.52 -10.51 -11.14
C THR A 88 6.60 -10.22 -10.10
N LYS A 89 7.58 -11.09 -9.97
CA LYS A 89 8.73 -10.88 -9.07
C LYS A 89 9.54 -9.64 -9.49
N ARG A 90 9.75 -9.47 -10.79
CA ARG A 90 10.44 -8.31 -11.35
C ARG A 90 9.68 -7.02 -11.04
N ALA A 91 8.36 -6.99 -11.23
CA ALA A 91 7.48 -5.88 -10.88
C ALA A 91 7.52 -5.54 -9.38
N ILE A 92 7.51 -6.57 -8.52
CA ILE A 92 7.60 -6.40 -7.06
C ILE A 92 8.95 -5.77 -6.68
N LEU A 93 10.05 -6.27 -7.23
CA LEU A 93 11.37 -5.70 -6.94
C LEU A 93 11.48 -4.25 -7.45
N GLN A 94 10.95 -3.95 -8.64
CA GLN A 94 10.90 -2.58 -9.16
C GLN A 94 10.17 -1.64 -8.20
N ARG A 95 8.97 -2.03 -7.75
CA ARG A 95 8.19 -1.26 -6.79
C ARG A 95 8.96 -1.03 -5.49
N ASP A 96 9.63 -2.07 -4.98
CA ASP A 96 10.34 -1.99 -3.71
C ASP A 96 11.58 -1.09 -3.82
N VAL A 97 12.33 -1.19 -4.91
CA VAL A 97 13.43 -0.25 -5.21
C VAL A 97 12.91 1.17 -5.35
N TRP A 98 11.78 1.36 -6.01
CA TRP A 98 11.16 2.69 -6.14
C TRP A 98 10.71 3.25 -4.78
N ALA A 99 10.29 2.40 -3.85
CA ALA A 99 9.97 2.85 -2.49
C ALA A 99 11.18 3.45 -1.77
N VAL A 100 12.34 2.83 -1.93
CA VAL A 100 13.60 3.35 -1.37
C VAL A 100 14.01 4.65 -2.07
N PHE A 101 13.83 4.71 -3.40
CA PHE A 101 14.07 5.92 -4.19
C PHE A 101 13.24 7.09 -3.66
N ASP A 102 11.93 6.95 -3.51
CA ASP A 102 11.05 8.01 -3.01
C ASP A 102 11.46 8.51 -1.62
N TRP A 103 11.90 7.60 -0.74
CA TRP A 103 12.43 7.99 0.56
C TRP A 103 13.76 8.73 0.43
N ALA A 104 14.66 8.26 -0.42
CA ALA A 104 15.98 8.86 -0.57
C ALA A 104 15.94 10.23 -1.27
N ASP A 105 14.97 10.44 -2.18
CA ASP A 105 14.78 11.69 -2.93
C ASP A 105 14.03 12.80 -2.15
N GLN A 106 13.61 12.52 -0.92
CA GLN A 106 12.94 13.55 -0.12
C GLN A 106 13.93 14.68 0.23
N PRO A 107 13.45 15.93 0.29
CA PRO A 107 14.27 17.09 0.61
C PRO A 107 14.60 17.15 2.11
N ASP A 108 15.31 16.16 2.58
CA ASP A 108 15.91 16.17 3.92
C ASP A 108 17.25 16.91 3.84
N ARG A 109 17.57 17.66 4.89
CA ARG A 109 18.83 18.42 4.97
C ARG A 109 20.03 17.55 5.35
N SER A 110 19.80 16.33 5.83
CA SER A 110 20.84 15.40 6.23
C SER A 110 21.31 14.52 5.06
N HIS A 111 22.61 14.19 5.04
CA HIS A 111 23.19 13.22 4.11
C HIS A 111 22.94 13.49 2.62
N GLN A 112 22.97 14.75 2.19
CA GLN A 112 22.62 15.13 0.82
C GLN A 112 23.52 14.53 -0.26
N ALA A 113 24.81 14.33 0.03
CA ALA A 113 25.73 13.73 -0.93
C ALA A 113 25.40 12.24 -1.11
N GLU A 114 25.27 11.50 -0.01
CA GLU A 114 24.95 10.08 0.01
C GLU A 114 23.56 9.82 -0.60
N ARG A 115 22.58 10.70 -0.32
CA ARG A 115 21.26 10.63 -0.95
C ARG A 115 21.34 10.77 -2.46
N ARG A 116 22.08 11.75 -2.98
CA ARG A 116 22.24 11.94 -4.44
C ARG A 116 22.87 10.73 -5.10
N GLU A 117 23.89 10.13 -4.48
CA GLU A 117 24.52 8.92 -5.00
C GLU A 117 23.60 7.72 -5.00
N LEU A 118 22.85 7.54 -3.92
CA LEU A 118 21.86 6.45 -3.79
C LEU A 118 20.72 6.63 -4.80
N VAL A 119 20.12 7.82 -4.88
CA VAL A 119 19.04 8.17 -5.80
C VAL A 119 19.44 7.91 -7.25
N ALA A 120 20.65 8.30 -7.65
CA ALA A 120 21.14 8.08 -9.03
C ALA A 120 21.17 6.58 -9.40
N ARG A 121 21.57 5.71 -8.48
CA ARG A 121 21.60 4.25 -8.71
C ARG A 121 20.22 3.63 -8.64
N LEU A 122 19.39 4.03 -7.67
CA LEU A 122 18.03 3.54 -7.54
C LEU A 122 17.18 3.89 -8.77
N ALA A 123 17.32 5.09 -9.32
CA ALA A 123 16.68 5.48 -10.57
C ALA A 123 17.05 4.54 -11.73
N GLN A 124 18.34 4.19 -11.84
CA GLN A 124 18.78 3.24 -12.86
C GLN A 124 18.23 1.83 -12.62
N LEU A 125 18.19 1.37 -11.37
CA LEU A 125 17.61 0.08 -11.01
C LEU A 125 16.12 0.02 -11.36
N VAL A 126 15.34 1.07 -11.02
CA VAL A 126 13.90 1.16 -11.39
C VAL A 126 13.71 1.04 -12.89
N ARG A 127 14.53 1.75 -13.68
CA ARG A 127 14.48 1.67 -15.16
C ARG A 127 14.87 0.30 -15.70
N ARG A 128 15.90 -0.34 -15.15
CA ARG A 128 16.34 -1.69 -15.57
C ARG A 128 15.33 -2.77 -15.25
N LEU A 129 14.65 -2.65 -14.12
CA LEU A 129 13.60 -3.57 -13.69
C LEU A 129 12.28 -3.34 -14.44
N ALA A 130 12.12 -2.23 -15.13
CA ALA A 130 10.87 -1.88 -15.79
C ALA A 130 10.45 -2.92 -16.84
N LEU A 131 9.17 -3.26 -16.80
CA LEU A 131 8.48 -4.09 -17.75
C LEU A 131 7.97 -3.24 -18.93
N SER A 132 7.67 -3.86 -20.05
CA SER A 132 6.93 -3.20 -21.13
C SER A 132 5.47 -2.97 -20.73
N PRO A 133 4.72 -2.09 -21.42
CA PRO A 133 3.28 -1.92 -21.20
C PRO A 133 2.50 -3.23 -21.31
N ASP A 134 2.84 -4.06 -22.28
CA ASP A 134 2.20 -5.36 -22.49
C ASP A 134 2.49 -6.35 -21.35
N GLU A 135 3.75 -6.43 -20.89
CA GLU A 135 4.12 -7.24 -19.74
C GLU A 135 3.39 -6.79 -18.48
N LEU A 136 3.23 -5.47 -18.27
CA LEU A 136 2.48 -4.92 -17.14
C LEU A 136 1.00 -5.25 -17.19
N ALA A 137 0.39 -5.18 -18.39
CA ALA A 137 -1.01 -5.52 -18.59
C ALA A 137 -1.30 -7.02 -18.38
N GLN A 138 -0.29 -7.88 -18.63
CA GLN A 138 -0.39 -9.33 -18.46
C GLN A 138 -0.04 -9.82 -17.05
N LEU A 139 0.31 -8.93 -16.13
CA LEU A 139 0.53 -9.35 -14.74
C LEU A 139 -0.75 -9.99 -14.17
N PRO A 140 -0.61 -11.06 -13.37
CA PRO A 140 -1.76 -11.79 -12.86
C PRO A 140 -2.65 -10.90 -11.97
N ASP A 141 -3.95 -11.02 -12.11
CA ASP A 141 -4.90 -10.47 -11.14
C ASP A 141 -4.95 -11.39 -9.92
N THR A 142 -4.18 -11.04 -8.89
CA THR A 142 -4.07 -11.85 -7.68
C THR A 142 -5.37 -11.91 -6.89
N TYR A 143 -6.29 -10.94 -7.06
CA TYR A 143 -7.62 -11.00 -6.47
C TYR A 143 -8.47 -12.10 -7.13
N ALA A 144 -8.50 -12.12 -8.46
CA ALA A 144 -9.23 -13.14 -9.21
C ALA A 144 -8.67 -14.56 -8.92
N LEU A 145 -7.34 -14.68 -8.84
CA LEU A 145 -6.70 -15.95 -8.47
C LEU A 145 -7.06 -16.41 -7.06
N ALA A 146 -7.06 -15.51 -6.07
CA ALA A 146 -7.43 -15.85 -4.68
C ALA A 146 -8.89 -16.29 -4.56
N LEU A 147 -9.81 -15.68 -5.34
CA LEU A 147 -11.19 -16.12 -5.45
C LEU A 147 -11.29 -17.51 -6.09
N GLN A 148 -10.61 -17.72 -7.20
CA GLN A 148 -10.60 -19.00 -7.91
C GLN A 148 -10.08 -20.15 -7.04
N ASN A 149 -9.05 -19.88 -6.26
CA ASN A 149 -8.42 -20.85 -5.34
C ASN A 149 -9.15 -20.99 -4.02
N HIS A 150 -10.23 -20.25 -3.78
CA HIS A 150 -10.95 -20.23 -2.50
C HIS A 150 -10.05 -19.98 -1.27
N GLU A 151 -9.07 -19.08 -1.42
CA GLU A 151 -8.09 -18.79 -0.38
C GLU A 151 -8.72 -18.15 0.87
N PHE A 152 -9.86 -17.49 0.69
CA PHE A 152 -10.60 -16.79 1.76
C PHE A 152 -12.11 -17.04 1.65
N PRO A 153 -12.84 -16.98 2.78
CA PRO A 153 -14.30 -16.98 2.76
C PRO A 153 -14.85 -15.77 1.97
N ALA A 154 -15.99 -15.94 1.31
CA ALA A 154 -16.66 -14.89 0.54
C ALA A 154 -17.35 -13.83 1.42
N VAL A 155 -17.66 -14.18 2.69
CA VAL A 155 -18.35 -13.32 3.64
C VAL A 155 -17.65 -13.34 4.99
N PRO A 156 -17.78 -12.26 5.80
CA PRO A 156 -17.17 -12.23 7.12
C PRO A 156 -17.79 -13.29 8.03
N SER A 157 -16.93 -13.95 8.82
CA SER A 157 -17.38 -14.91 9.83
C SER A 157 -18.03 -14.18 11.01
N PRO A 158 -19.30 -14.50 11.38
CA PRO A 158 -19.92 -13.92 12.58
C PRO A 158 -19.24 -14.32 13.88
N ALA A 159 -18.63 -15.52 13.91
CA ALA A 159 -17.96 -16.07 15.09
C ALA A 159 -16.51 -15.59 15.21
N HIS A 160 -15.82 -15.42 14.08
CA HIS A 160 -14.40 -15.09 14.01
C HIS A 160 -14.17 -13.77 13.29
N HIS A 161 -14.45 -12.68 13.97
CA HIS A 161 -14.42 -11.33 13.38
C HIS A 161 -13.03 -10.85 12.90
N ASN A 162 -11.98 -11.61 13.20
CA ASN A 162 -10.61 -11.33 12.77
C ASN A 162 -10.21 -12.15 11.54
N GLU A 163 -11.08 -13.03 11.08
CA GLU A 163 -10.82 -13.77 9.86
C GLU A 163 -10.98 -12.87 8.63
N ALA A 164 -10.05 -13.05 7.76
CA ALA A 164 -10.05 -12.38 6.47
C ALA A 164 -11.16 -12.95 5.58
N PHE A 165 -11.81 -12.10 4.80
CA PHE A 165 -12.75 -12.52 3.78
C PHE A 165 -12.52 -11.76 2.48
N LEU A 166 -12.88 -12.34 1.35
CA LEU A 166 -12.71 -11.78 0.03
C LEU A 166 -14.05 -11.79 -0.72
N PRO A 167 -14.76 -10.65 -0.81
CA PRO A 167 -16.04 -10.60 -1.51
C PRO A 167 -15.88 -10.90 -3.01
N PRO A 168 -16.59 -11.86 -3.60
CA PRO A 168 -16.44 -12.18 -5.02
C PRO A 168 -17.01 -11.11 -5.96
N ASP A 169 -17.90 -10.29 -5.46
CA ASP A 169 -18.67 -9.26 -6.18
C ASP A 169 -18.12 -7.83 -5.98
N LEU A 170 -16.93 -7.68 -5.41
CA LEU A 170 -16.35 -6.38 -5.07
C LEU A 170 -16.21 -5.44 -6.29
N PHE A 171 -15.84 -6.00 -7.44
CA PHE A 171 -15.62 -5.25 -8.68
C PHE A 171 -16.80 -5.34 -9.66
N ASP A 172 -17.91 -5.96 -9.26
CA ASP A 172 -19.12 -5.95 -10.08
C ASP A 172 -19.73 -4.54 -10.10
N PRO A 173 -19.80 -3.87 -11.26
CA PRO A 173 -20.34 -2.51 -11.36
C PRO A 173 -21.83 -2.42 -11.02
N SER A 174 -22.57 -3.54 -11.09
CA SER A 174 -23.96 -3.67 -10.70
C SER A 174 -24.16 -4.23 -9.28
N GLY A 175 -23.08 -4.69 -8.67
CA GLY A 175 -23.05 -5.31 -7.35
C GLY A 175 -23.35 -4.35 -6.19
N PRO A 176 -23.41 -4.89 -4.96
CA PRO A 176 -23.75 -4.12 -3.77
C PRO A 176 -22.63 -3.18 -3.29
N TRP A 177 -21.41 -3.37 -3.76
CA TRP A 177 -20.26 -2.57 -3.39
C TRP A 177 -20.18 -1.30 -4.23
N ILE A 178 -20.03 -0.16 -3.57
CA ILE A 178 -19.85 1.14 -4.21
C ILE A 178 -18.44 1.63 -3.93
N CYS A 179 -17.71 1.97 -4.99
CA CYS A 179 -16.40 2.60 -4.88
C CYS A 179 -16.57 4.04 -4.37
N LEU A 180 -15.94 4.37 -3.24
CA LEU A 180 -16.02 5.68 -2.60
C LEU A 180 -15.09 6.70 -3.21
N GLY A 181 -14.00 6.23 -3.78
CA GLY A 181 -12.97 7.07 -4.36
C GLY A 181 -12.10 6.27 -5.29
N ALA A 182 -11.94 6.81 -6.48
CA ALA A 182 -10.89 6.44 -7.42
C ALA A 182 -10.03 7.68 -7.66
N PRO A 183 -8.79 7.52 -8.12
CA PRO A 183 -7.95 8.66 -8.47
C PRO A 183 -8.69 9.58 -9.44
N ASN A 184 -8.63 10.88 -9.19
CA ASN A 184 -9.24 11.94 -10.00
C ASN A 184 -10.76 12.02 -9.99
N HIS A 185 -11.44 11.43 -9.03
CA HIS A 185 -12.87 11.60 -8.81
C HIS A 185 -13.15 12.35 -7.51
N ASP A 186 -14.25 13.10 -7.46
CA ASP A 186 -14.75 13.71 -6.23
C ASP A 186 -15.03 12.62 -5.20
N LEU A 187 -14.36 12.74 -4.05
CA LEU A 187 -14.42 11.72 -3.02
C LEU A 187 -15.59 11.98 -2.09
N ALA A 188 -16.45 10.99 -1.90
CA ALA A 188 -17.41 11.00 -0.80
C ALA A 188 -16.72 10.95 0.58
N ALA A 189 -15.42 10.55 0.62
CA ALA A 189 -14.59 10.49 1.81
C ALA A 189 -13.19 11.06 1.53
N PRO A 190 -13.02 12.40 1.52
CA PRO A 190 -11.78 13.07 1.09
C PRO A 190 -10.52 12.76 1.88
N LEU A 191 -10.64 12.15 3.07
CA LEU A 191 -9.46 11.76 3.86
C LEU A 191 -8.68 10.58 3.29
N HIS A 192 -9.25 9.83 2.38
CA HIS A 192 -8.56 8.67 1.80
C HIS A 192 -7.58 9.05 0.69
N ASP A 193 -7.68 10.27 0.17
CA ASP A 193 -6.83 10.76 -0.92
C ASP A 193 -5.45 11.23 -0.43
N SER A 194 -5.39 11.87 0.72
CA SER A 194 -4.17 12.54 1.19
C SER A 194 -3.08 11.60 1.75
N SER A 195 -3.38 10.32 1.93
CA SER A 195 -2.50 9.40 2.64
C SER A 195 -1.60 8.56 1.72
N PHE A 196 -1.69 8.71 0.38
CA PHE A 196 -1.13 7.73 -0.53
C PHE A 196 -0.31 8.36 -1.65
N THR A 197 0.93 7.90 -1.74
CA THR A 197 1.93 8.36 -2.69
C THR A 197 1.88 7.62 -4.02
N ALA A 198 2.52 8.16 -5.03
CA ALA A 198 2.53 7.81 -6.45
C ALA A 198 2.69 6.32 -6.82
N ARG A 199 3.18 5.47 -5.90
CA ARG A 199 3.45 4.04 -6.16
C ARG A 199 2.25 3.11 -6.03
N SER A 200 1.12 3.63 -5.60
CA SER A 200 -0.09 2.82 -5.39
C SER A 200 -1.33 3.64 -5.54
N VAL A 201 -2.34 3.02 -6.10
CA VAL A 201 -3.68 3.56 -6.18
C VAL A 201 -4.58 2.78 -5.23
N PHE A 202 -5.39 3.51 -4.50
CA PHE A 202 -6.32 2.96 -3.53
C PHE A 202 -7.74 3.10 -4.04
N PHE A 203 -8.47 2.00 -3.94
CA PHE A 203 -9.90 1.95 -4.17
C PHE A 203 -10.55 1.57 -2.85
N VAL A 204 -11.39 2.43 -2.34
CA VAL A 204 -12.18 2.15 -1.15
C VAL A 204 -13.60 1.87 -1.58
N PHE A 205 -14.12 0.74 -1.16
CA PHE A 205 -15.49 0.33 -1.41
C PHE A 205 -16.26 0.29 -0.10
N ALA A 206 -17.56 0.61 -0.16
CA ALA A 206 -18.45 0.40 0.95
C ALA A 206 -19.70 -0.35 0.49
N ARG A 207 -20.25 -1.13 1.42
CA ARG A 207 -21.53 -1.80 1.31
C ARG A 207 -22.33 -1.57 2.59
N LEU A 208 -23.47 -0.92 2.48
CA LEU A 208 -24.40 -0.73 3.59
C LEU A 208 -25.32 -1.96 3.72
N PRO A 209 -25.92 -2.19 4.91
CA PRO A 209 -26.83 -3.32 5.13
C PRO A 209 -28.01 -3.40 4.18
N GLY A 210 -28.48 -2.26 3.65
CA GLY A 210 -29.53 -2.19 2.66
C GLY A 210 -29.09 -2.43 1.20
N GLY A 211 -27.83 -2.80 0.98
CA GLY A 211 -27.28 -3.06 -0.34
C GLY A 211 -26.98 -1.80 -1.15
N ARG A 212 -26.94 -1.94 -2.49
CA ARG A 212 -26.51 -0.90 -3.42
C ARG A 212 -27.30 0.40 -3.29
N ASP A 213 -28.64 0.31 -3.33
CA ASP A 213 -29.49 1.50 -3.32
C ASP A 213 -29.37 2.29 -2.03
N ALA A 214 -29.31 1.59 -0.88
CA ALA A 214 -29.07 2.23 0.41
C ALA A 214 -27.69 2.89 0.48
N THR A 215 -26.67 2.26 -0.10
CA THR A 215 -25.32 2.82 -0.18
C THR A 215 -25.31 4.09 -1.02
N LEU A 216 -25.90 4.07 -2.20
CA LEU A 216 -26.00 5.24 -3.09
C LEU A 216 -26.82 6.38 -2.46
N ALA A 217 -27.95 6.07 -1.80
CA ALA A 217 -28.76 7.06 -1.10
C ALA A 217 -27.98 7.73 0.05
N TYR A 218 -27.22 6.96 0.81
CA TYR A 218 -26.35 7.48 1.86
C TYR A 218 -25.25 8.42 1.32
N PHE A 219 -24.60 8.06 0.22
CA PHE A 219 -23.59 8.94 -0.39
C PHE A 219 -24.21 10.19 -1.00
N LYS A 220 -25.38 10.07 -1.59
CA LYS A 220 -26.13 11.26 -2.03
C LYS A 220 -26.43 12.19 -0.85
N GLN A 221 -26.85 11.66 0.29
CA GLN A 221 -27.06 12.45 1.51
C GLN A 221 -25.78 13.15 1.97
N LEU A 222 -24.62 12.47 1.92
CA LEU A 222 -23.35 13.09 2.24
C LEU A 222 -22.97 14.20 1.25
N ALA A 223 -23.14 13.98 -0.04
CA ALA A 223 -22.84 14.95 -1.08
C ALA A 223 -23.75 16.20 -1.00
N ASP A 224 -25.02 16.01 -0.63
CA ASP A 224 -25.99 17.08 -0.46
C ASP A 224 -25.80 17.91 0.84
N THR A 225 -24.79 17.56 1.65
CA THR A 225 -24.49 18.23 2.92
C THR A 225 -24.05 19.67 2.70
N LYS A 226 -24.80 20.62 3.31
CA LYS A 226 -24.59 22.08 3.16
C LYS A 226 -23.85 22.75 4.34
N PHE A 227 -23.43 21.98 5.33
CA PHE A 227 -22.66 22.50 6.46
C PHE A 227 -21.16 22.18 6.32
N PRO A 228 -20.26 22.91 7.00
CA PRO A 228 -18.84 22.63 6.94
C PRO A 228 -18.51 21.22 7.39
N LEU A 229 -17.77 20.47 6.58
CA LEU A 229 -17.34 19.11 6.92
C LEU A 229 -16.35 19.09 8.11
N PHE A 230 -15.64 20.20 8.32
CA PHE A 230 -14.70 20.35 9.41
C PHE A 230 -15.12 21.51 10.32
N VAL A 231 -14.92 21.30 11.61
CA VAL A 231 -15.11 22.33 12.65
C VAL A 231 -13.86 22.45 13.48
N GLN A 232 -13.65 23.62 14.08
CA GLN A 232 -12.61 23.82 15.08
C GLN A 232 -13.10 23.27 16.43
N MET A 233 -12.30 22.43 17.09
CA MET A 233 -12.57 21.93 18.43
C MET A 233 -11.40 22.29 19.33
N GLN A 234 -11.71 22.91 20.48
CA GLN A 234 -10.73 23.21 21.50
C GLN A 234 -10.79 22.11 22.56
N GLU A 235 -9.70 21.39 22.72
CA GLU A 235 -9.52 20.45 23.81
C GLU A 235 -8.69 21.11 24.93
N PRO A 236 -9.02 20.87 26.19
CA PRO A 236 -8.29 21.50 27.30
C PRO A 236 -6.79 21.17 27.36
N GLU A 237 -6.44 20.00 26.86
CA GLU A 237 -5.07 19.47 26.85
C GLU A 237 -4.22 19.94 25.65
N TRP A 238 -4.82 20.67 24.69
CA TRP A 238 -4.14 21.07 23.47
C TRP A 238 -4.04 22.59 23.35
N PRO A 239 -2.83 23.12 23.12
CA PRO A 239 -2.62 24.59 23.15
C PRO A 239 -3.28 25.29 21.94
N GLN A 240 -3.66 24.58 20.90
CA GLN A 240 -4.31 25.16 19.72
C GLN A 240 -5.55 24.37 19.32
N PRO A 241 -6.57 25.03 18.73
CA PRO A 241 -7.75 24.37 18.22
C PRO A 241 -7.41 23.32 17.16
N MET A 242 -8.00 22.15 17.29
CA MET A 242 -7.88 21.09 16.31
C MET A 242 -9.00 21.15 15.27
N LYS A 243 -8.64 20.94 14.02
CA LYS A 243 -9.62 20.76 12.94
C LYS A 243 -10.13 19.33 12.99
N VAL A 244 -11.40 19.14 13.34
CA VAL A 244 -12.05 17.83 13.43
C VAL A 244 -13.23 17.75 12.50
N TRP A 245 -13.66 16.53 12.19
CA TRP A 245 -14.89 16.33 11.44
C TRP A 245 -16.09 16.90 12.18
N SER A 246 -16.99 17.50 11.42
CA SER A 246 -18.25 18.00 11.97
C SER A 246 -19.06 16.84 12.58
N PRO A 247 -19.52 16.97 13.84
CA PRO A 247 -20.38 15.95 14.46
C PRO A 247 -21.74 15.82 13.78
N ARG A 248 -22.08 16.75 12.88
CA ARG A 248 -23.31 16.74 12.09
C ARG A 248 -23.25 15.80 10.89
N ILE A 249 -22.05 15.30 10.52
CA ILE A 249 -21.91 14.35 9.41
C ILE A 249 -22.61 13.05 9.79
N PRO A 250 -23.53 12.52 8.96
CA PRO A 250 -24.13 11.23 9.20
C PRO A 250 -23.07 10.15 9.36
N GLN A 251 -23.22 9.32 10.38
CA GLN A 251 -22.33 8.19 10.60
C GLN A 251 -22.79 7.01 9.75
N PHE A 252 -21.83 6.19 9.33
CA PHE A 252 -22.17 4.96 8.63
C PHE A 252 -23.05 4.06 9.52
N PRO A 253 -24.12 3.49 8.97
CA PRO A 253 -24.97 2.55 9.71
C PRO A 253 -24.17 1.36 10.27
N ILE A 254 -24.62 0.84 11.40
CA ILE A 254 -24.07 -0.41 11.95
C ILE A 254 -24.24 -1.52 10.92
N GLY A 255 -23.21 -2.34 10.73
CA GLY A 255 -23.19 -3.38 9.71
C GLY A 255 -22.72 -2.92 8.34
N THR A 256 -22.33 -1.64 8.18
CA THR A 256 -21.61 -1.21 6.97
C THR A 256 -20.27 -1.96 6.87
N GLU A 257 -19.96 -2.42 5.69
CA GLU A 257 -18.70 -3.08 5.39
C GLU A 257 -17.84 -2.19 4.49
N PHE A 258 -16.55 -2.24 4.70
CA PHE A 258 -15.57 -1.52 3.89
C PHE A 258 -14.53 -2.49 3.33
N ALA A 259 -14.16 -2.28 2.08
CA ALA A 259 -13.04 -2.95 1.45
C ALA A 259 -12.05 -1.92 0.90
N LEU A 260 -10.77 -2.12 1.19
CA LEU A 260 -9.67 -1.32 0.66
C LEU A 260 -8.85 -2.18 -0.29
N VAL A 261 -8.82 -1.81 -1.55
CA VAL A 261 -7.99 -2.45 -2.57
C VAL A 261 -6.86 -1.52 -2.93
N ARG A 262 -5.64 -1.99 -2.80
CA ARG A 262 -4.44 -1.26 -3.21
C ARG A 262 -3.83 -1.93 -4.42
N LYS A 263 -3.79 -1.23 -5.55
CA LYS A 263 -3.10 -1.68 -6.76
C LYS A 263 -1.74 -1.00 -6.88
N MET A 264 -0.75 -1.73 -7.41
CA MET A 264 0.56 -1.16 -7.70
C MET A 264 0.46 -0.21 -8.88
N VAL A 265 1.21 0.89 -8.81
CA VAL A 265 1.54 1.73 -9.95
C VAL A 265 3.01 1.52 -10.24
N LEU A 266 3.35 1.25 -11.48
CA LEU A 266 4.73 1.01 -11.91
C LEU A 266 5.04 1.82 -13.18
N PRO A 267 6.26 2.38 -13.29
CA PRO A 267 6.72 2.94 -14.55
C PRO A 267 7.11 1.80 -15.51
N ASP A 268 6.70 1.93 -16.76
CA ASP A 268 7.19 1.10 -17.85
C ASP A 268 8.61 1.50 -18.30
N ARG A 269 9.12 0.88 -19.36
CA ARG A 269 10.46 1.16 -19.91
C ARG A 269 10.59 2.58 -20.47
N GLU A 270 9.49 3.18 -20.89
CA GLU A 270 9.39 4.54 -21.43
C GLU A 270 9.21 5.57 -20.30
N GLY A 271 8.89 5.14 -19.09
CA GLY A 271 8.67 5.97 -17.91
C GLY A 271 7.21 6.38 -17.71
N HIS A 272 6.26 5.85 -18.49
CA HIS A 272 4.84 6.08 -18.28
C HIS A 272 4.33 5.24 -17.10
N LEU A 273 3.47 5.81 -16.28
CA LEU A 273 2.91 5.14 -15.13
C LEU A 273 1.70 4.28 -15.51
N HIS A 274 1.75 3.02 -15.11
CA HIS A 274 0.70 2.03 -15.35
C HIS A 274 0.13 1.51 -14.04
N LEU A 275 -1.20 1.45 -13.97
CA LEU A 275 -1.90 0.74 -12.91
C LEU A 275 -1.90 -0.76 -13.23
N THR A 276 -1.31 -1.56 -12.34
CA THR A 276 -1.25 -3.01 -12.56
C THR A 276 -2.58 -3.70 -12.22
N PRO A 277 -2.91 -4.82 -12.88
CA PRO A 277 -4.08 -5.62 -12.50
C PRO A 277 -3.96 -6.22 -11.09
N SER A 278 -2.73 -6.48 -10.63
CA SER A 278 -2.47 -7.12 -9.34
C SER A 278 -2.74 -6.19 -8.16
N PRO A 279 -3.72 -6.46 -7.29
CA PRO A 279 -3.84 -5.76 -6.02
C PRO A 279 -2.68 -6.14 -5.10
N LYS A 280 -2.13 -5.13 -4.42
CA LYS A 280 -1.05 -5.31 -3.44
C LYS A 280 -1.58 -5.69 -2.05
N VAL A 281 -2.69 -5.10 -1.66
CA VAL A 281 -3.30 -5.25 -0.33
C VAL A 281 -4.80 -5.17 -0.47
N PHE A 282 -5.48 -6.09 0.17
CA PHE A 282 -6.90 -6.04 0.41
C PHE A 282 -7.14 -5.93 1.92
N ARG A 283 -8.06 -5.07 2.32
CA ARG A 283 -8.49 -4.94 3.71
C ARG A 283 -10.00 -4.86 3.75
N SER A 284 -10.61 -5.64 4.60
CA SER A 284 -12.02 -5.54 4.90
C SER A 284 -12.24 -5.25 6.37
N ALA A 285 -13.24 -4.46 6.67
CA ALA A 285 -13.61 -4.12 8.04
C ALA A 285 -15.10 -3.87 8.14
N SER A 286 -15.71 -4.30 9.25
CA SER A 286 -17.08 -3.98 9.60
C SER A 286 -17.10 -3.25 10.96
N PRO A 287 -17.62 -2.02 11.05
CA PRO A 287 -17.71 -1.31 12.31
C PRO A 287 -18.79 -1.93 13.21
N ARG A 288 -18.44 -2.19 14.45
CA ARG A 288 -19.36 -2.75 15.47
C ARG A 288 -20.20 -1.69 16.19
N THR A 289 -19.72 -0.44 16.24
CA THR A 289 -20.45 0.68 16.85
C THR A 289 -20.05 2.00 16.21
N SER A 290 -21.00 2.90 16.01
CA SER A 290 -20.82 4.20 15.35
C SER A 290 -19.90 5.18 16.11
N ARG A 291 -19.67 4.98 17.43
CA ARG A 291 -18.93 5.93 18.27
C ARG A 291 -17.40 5.86 18.17
N ARG A 292 -16.80 4.87 17.50
CA ARG A 292 -15.34 4.67 17.48
C ARG A 292 -14.63 5.14 16.20
N LEU A 293 -15.33 5.52 15.15
CA LEU A 293 -14.71 6.00 13.90
C LEU A 293 -13.91 7.30 14.09
N VAL A 294 -14.32 8.16 15.03
CA VAL A 294 -13.63 9.43 15.32
C VAL A 294 -12.22 9.22 15.91
N ARG A 295 -11.96 8.10 16.60
CA ARG A 295 -10.65 7.83 17.22
C ARG A 295 -9.58 7.26 16.27
N TRP A 296 -9.96 6.77 15.09
CA TRP A 296 -9.01 6.19 14.14
C TRP A 296 -8.12 7.21 13.43
N HIS A 297 -8.58 8.44 13.35
CA HIS A 297 -7.83 9.52 12.70
C HIS A 297 -6.57 9.92 13.45
N LEU A 298 -6.54 9.79 14.77
CA LEU A 298 -5.40 10.16 15.60
C LEU A 298 -4.28 9.11 15.63
N ALA A 299 -4.57 7.86 15.28
CA ALA A 299 -3.59 6.77 15.26
C ALA A 299 -2.83 6.63 13.93
N MET A 300 -3.33 7.24 12.84
CA MET A 300 -2.65 7.21 11.53
C MET A 300 -1.79 8.45 11.25
N LEU A 301 -1.85 9.46 12.12
CA LEU A 301 -1.08 10.71 12.02
C LEU A 301 0.09 10.75 13.01
N ARG A 302 0.40 9.65 13.70
CA ARG A 302 1.60 9.49 14.52
C ARG A 302 2.60 8.58 13.87
#